data_34d6f877f67ac19993dda0c10e84941a
#
_entry.id   34d6f877f67ac19993dda0c10e84941a
#
_cell.length_a   1.000
_cell.length_b   1.000
_cell.length_c   1.000
_cell.angle_alpha   90.00
_cell.angle_beta   90.00
_cell.angle_gamma   90.00
#
_symmetry.space_group_name_H-M   'P 1'
#
loop_
_entity.id
_entity.type
_entity.pdbx_description
1 polymer ?
#
loop_
_entity_poly.entity_id
_entity_poly.type
_entity_poly.pdbx_seq_one_letter_code
_entity_poly.pdbx_strand_id
1 'polypeptide(L)'
;MSEQWTDEEMEAIKERIVTALETVIDPELGIDIVNLGLIYEVEFASDGFCTIKMTLTTMGCPLADVLTENIHEALKEVPEVTDSEVKLVWYPAWTTDKMSRYARIALGIR
;
A
#
# COMPACT_ATOMS: atom_id res chain seq x y z
N MET A 1 14.22 16.01 -20.65
CA MET A 1 12.91 15.72 -20.15
C MET A 1 12.73 16.32 -18.75
N SER A 2 11.68 17.03 -18.57
CA SER A 2 11.45 17.67 -17.29
C SER A 2 10.50 16.82 -16.44
N GLU A 3 10.70 16.89 -15.15
CA GLU A 3 9.78 16.27 -14.22
C GLU A 3 8.59 17.18 -14.03
N GLN A 4 7.43 16.56 -13.86
CA GLN A 4 6.20 17.32 -13.68
C GLN A 4 6.08 17.90 -12.29
N TRP A 5 6.77 17.30 -11.30
CA TRP A 5 6.63 17.68 -9.91
C TRP A 5 8.00 17.84 -9.27
N THR A 6 8.07 18.74 -8.29
CA THR A 6 9.26 18.88 -7.47
C THR A 6 9.36 17.71 -6.49
N ASP A 7 10.53 17.58 -5.83
CA ASP A 7 10.70 16.54 -4.82
C ASP A 7 9.65 16.67 -3.71
N GLU A 8 9.37 17.89 -3.30
CA GLU A 8 8.36 18.12 -2.26
C GLU A 8 6.98 17.71 -2.72
N GLU A 9 6.65 18.00 -3.98
CA GLU A 9 5.36 17.61 -4.54
C GLU A 9 5.27 16.10 -4.65
N MET A 10 6.35 15.44 -5.04
CA MET A 10 6.37 13.99 -5.13
C MET A 10 6.14 13.35 -3.76
N GLU A 11 6.76 13.91 -2.72
CA GLU A 11 6.54 13.39 -1.37
C GLU A 11 5.11 13.59 -0.91
N ALA A 12 4.53 14.75 -1.23
CA ALA A 12 3.13 15.01 -0.87
C ALA A 12 2.19 14.03 -1.59
N ILE A 13 2.50 13.73 -2.86
CA ILE A 13 1.70 12.78 -3.62
C ILE A 13 1.81 11.39 -3.00
N LYS A 14 3.01 10.98 -2.62
CA LYS A 14 3.20 9.69 -1.97
C LYS A 14 2.43 9.60 -0.66
N GLU A 15 2.39 10.68 0.11
CA GLU A 15 1.61 10.68 1.35
C GLU A 15 0.12 10.50 1.07
N ARG A 16 -0.37 11.14 0.02
CA ARG A 16 -1.77 10.95 -0.35
C ARG A 16 -2.04 9.55 -0.85
N ILE A 17 -1.07 8.94 -1.53
CA ILE A 17 -1.16 7.55 -1.95
C ILE A 17 -1.29 6.65 -0.72
N VAL A 18 -0.44 6.86 0.29
CA VAL A 18 -0.51 6.07 1.51
C VAL A 18 -1.86 6.27 2.20
N THR A 19 -2.34 7.51 2.26
CA THR A 19 -3.64 7.78 2.87
C THR A 19 -4.75 7.04 2.12
N ALA A 20 -4.68 7.01 0.79
CA ALA A 20 -5.67 6.26 0.01
C ALA A 20 -5.59 4.77 0.30
N LEU A 21 -4.38 4.25 0.46
CA LEU A 21 -4.19 2.83 0.78
C LEU A 21 -4.75 2.46 2.15
N GLU A 22 -4.86 3.43 3.05
CA GLU A 22 -5.45 3.18 4.37
C GLU A 22 -6.94 2.88 4.29
N THR A 23 -7.57 3.08 3.14
CA THR A 23 -8.96 2.70 2.95
C THR A 23 -9.11 1.25 2.49
N VAL A 24 -8.00 0.58 2.17
CA VAL A 24 -8.03 -0.81 1.71
C VAL A 24 -7.92 -1.71 2.94
N ILE A 25 -9.00 -2.44 3.22
CA ILE A 25 -9.13 -3.23 4.44
C ILE A 25 -8.94 -4.70 4.10
N ASP A 26 -8.08 -5.37 4.87
CA ASP A 26 -7.92 -6.82 4.77
C ASP A 26 -9.19 -7.46 5.33
N PRO A 27 -9.94 -8.22 4.52
CA PRO A 27 -11.23 -8.74 4.98
C PRO A 27 -11.11 -9.79 6.07
N GLU A 28 -9.95 -10.43 6.20
CA GLU A 28 -9.77 -11.43 7.24
C GLU A 28 -9.50 -10.81 8.59
N LEU A 29 -8.75 -9.72 8.62
CA LEU A 29 -8.33 -9.11 9.88
C LEU A 29 -9.10 -7.85 10.21
N GLY A 30 -9.77 -7.23 9.21
CA GLY A 30 -10.54 -6.02 9.44
C GLY A 30 -9.70 -4.78 9.68
N ILE A 31 -8.42 -4.83 9.33
CA ILE A 31 -7.47 -3.74 9.51
C ILE A 31 -6.94 -3.35 8.15
N ASP A 32 -6.68 -2.07 7.93
CA ASP A 32 -6.16 -1.61 6.66
C ASP A 32 -4.73 -2.12 6.41
N ILE A 33 -4.39 -2.24 5.14
CA ILE A 33 -3.13 -2.86 4.74
C ILE A 33 -1.91 -2.05 5.15
N VAL A 34 -2.05 -0.74 5.33
CA VAL A 34 -0.94 0.09 5.77
C VAL A 34 -0.62 -0.19 7.23
N ASN A 35 -1.63 -0.22 8.09
CA ASN A 35 -1.41 -0.50 9.51
C ASN A 35 -0.99 -1.95 9.75
N LEU A 36 -1.38 -2.86 8.86
CA LEU A 36 -0.93 -4.24 8.95
C LEU A 36 0.55 -4.41 8.59
N GLY A 37 1.15 -3.37 7.99
CA GLY A 37 2.55 -3.47 7.59
C GLY A 37 2.75 -4.26 6.32
N LEU A 38 1.74 -4.36 5.48
CA LEU A 38 1.84 -5.11 4.24
C LEU A 38 2.48 -4.31 3.12
N ILE A 39 2.48 -2.98 3.22
CA ILE A 39 3.06 -2.11 2.20
C ILE A 39 4.52 -1.90 2.53
N TYR A 40 5.40 -2.40 1.66
CA TYR A 40 6.83 -2.29 1.89
C TYR A 40 7.43 -1.06 1.21
N GLU A 41 6.90 -0.68 0.06
CA GLU A 41 7.46 0.46 -0.65
C GLU A 41 6.41 1.04 -1.60
N VAL A 42 6.41 2.36 -1.72
CA VAL A 42 5.58 3.08 -2.68
C VAL A 42 6.52 3.84 -3.59
N GLU A 43 6.45 3.56 -4.89
CA GLU A 43 7.25 4.26 -5.90
C GLU A 43 6.31 5.05 -6.80
N PHE A 44 6.65 6.30 -7.05
CA PHE A 44 5.85 7.16 -7.91
C PHE A 44 6.75 7.81 -8.95
N ALA A 45 6.50 7.52 -10.22
CA ALA A 45 7.31 8.04 -11.31
C ALA A 45 6.77 9.37 -11.81
N SER A 46 7.61 10.12 -12.48
CA SER A 46 7.24 11.46 -12.94
C SER A 46 6.14 11.45 -14.00
N ASP A 47 5.88 10.30 -14.63
CA ASP A 47 4.79 10.18 -15.59
C ASP A 47 3.46 9.81 -14.93
N GLY A 48 3.45 9.67 -13.59
CA GLY A 48 2.25 9.32 -12.86
C GLY A 48 2.09 7.85 -12.60
N PHE A 49 3.04 7.02 -12.99
CA PHE A 49 2.95 5.58 -12.75
C PHE A 49 3.33 5.27 -11.30
N CYS A 50 2.47 4.55 -10.61
CA CYS A 50 2.66 4.22 -9.21
C CYS A 50 2.90 2.73 -9.05
N THR A 51 3.96 2.35 -8.35
CA THR A 51 4.25 0.95 -8.05
C THR A 51 4.15 0.74 -6.54
N ILE A 52 3.33 -0.22 -6.14
CA ILE A 52 3.16 -0.57 -4.73
C ILE A 52 3.80 -1.92 -4.51
N LYS A 53 4.85 -1.97 -3.70
CA LYS A 53 5.47 -3.23 -3.31
C LYS A 53 4.87 -3.66 -1.98
N MET A 54 4.24 -4.82 -1.97
CA MET A 54 3.55 -5.28 -0.78
C MET A 54 3.74 -6.78 -0.61
N THR A 55 3.44 -7.24 0.59
CA THR A 55 3.43 -8.66 0.89
C THR A 55 2.06 -9.05 1.43
N LEU A 56 1.89 -10.33 1.71
CA LEU A 56 0.69 -10.85 2.34
C LEU A 56 1.08 -11.57 3.61
N THR A 57 0.13 -11.71 4.52
CA THR A 57 0.40 -12.39 5.78
C THR A 57 0.62 -13.88 5.59
N THR A 58 0.08 -14.44 4.52
CA THR A 58 0.18 -15.86 4.23
C THR A 58 0.43 -16.07 2.74
N MET A 59 1.38 -16.92 2.40
CA MET A 59 1.66 -17.25 1.01
C MET A 59 0.50 -18.04 0.42
N GLY A 60 0.25 -17.85 -0.87
CA GLY A 60 -0.80 -18.56 -1.57
C GLY A 60 -2.20 -18.09 -1.24
N CYS A 61 -2.32 -16.95 -0.58
CA CYS A 61 -3.61 -16.43 -0.19
C CYS A 61 -4.38 -15.91 -1.42
N PRO A 62 -5.65 -16.32 -1.61
CA PRO A 62 -6.43 -15.82 -2.75
C PRO A 62 -6.78 -14.35 -2.65
N LEU A 63 -6.50 -13.71 -1.51
CA LEU A 63 -6.80 -12.29 -1.32
C LEU A 63 -5.93 -11.38 -2.19
N ALA A 64 -4.87 -11.91 -2.80
CA ALA A 64 -3.97 -11.07 -3.59
C ALA A 64 -4.74 -10.32 -4.68
N ASP A 65 -5.62 -11.00 -5.40
CA ASP A 65 -6.38 -10.38 -6.46
C ASP A 65 -7.36 -9.34 -5.93
N VAL A 66 -8.02 -9.66 -4.82
CA VAL A 66 -8.98 -8.74 -4.21
C VAL A 66 -8.27 -7.48 -3.74
N LEU A 67 -7.15 -7.64 -3.06
CA LEU A 67 -6.40 -6.48 -2.55
C LEU A 67 -5.84 -5.65 -3.69
N THR A 68 -5.37 -6.30 -4.76
CA THR A 68 -4.85 -5.60 -5.92
C THR A 68 -5.93 -4.72 -6.54
N GLU A 69 -7.13 -5.24 -6.72
CA GLU A 69 -8.23 -4.47 -7.28
C GLU A 69 -8.60 -3.32 -6.36
N ASN A 70 -8.65 -3.57 -5.05
CA ASN A 70 -8.99 -2.53 -4.09
C ASN A 70 -7.94 -1.42 -4.07
N ILE A 71 -6.67 -1.79 -4.23
CA ILE A 71 -5.59 -0.81 -4.30
C ILE A 71 -5.75 0.06 -5.54
N HIS A 72 -6.01 -0.54 -6.70
CA HIS A 72 -6.23 0.23 -7.91
C HIS A 72 -7.40 1.21 -7.75
N GLU A 73 -8.49 0.76 -7.14
CA GLU A 73 -9.63 1.64 -6.91
C GLU A 73 -9.28 2.77 -5.96
N ALA A 74 -8.56 2.47 -4.89
CA ALA A 74 -8.18 3.49 -3.92
C ALA A 74 -7.29 4.55 -4.57
N LEU A 75 -6.38 4.13 -5.45
CA LEU A 75 -5.45 5.06 -6.07
C LEU A 75 -6.13 5.99 -7.06
N LYS A 76 -7.35 5.68 -7.49
CA LYS A 76 -8.11 6.60 -8.34
C LYS A 76 -8.46 7.89 -7.61
N GLU A 77 -8.41 7.89 -6.29
CA GLU A 77 -8.63 9.10 -5.49
C GLU A 77 -7.46 10.07 -5.55
N VAL A 78 -6.33 9.64 -6.08
CA VAL A 78 -5.15 10.48 -6.23
C VAL A 78 -5.02 10.82 -7.71
N PRO A 79 -5.41 12.04 -8.12
CA PRO A 79 -5.47 12.36 -9.56
C PRO A 79 -4.12 12.33 -10.27
N GLU A 80 -3.03 12.50 -9.53
CA GLU A 80 -1.70 12.47 -10.11
C GLU A 80 -1.28 11.05 -10.54
N VAL A 81 -1.93 10.02 -10.02
CA VAL A 81 -1.63 8.64 -10.40
C VAL A 81 -2.37 8.32 -11.70
N THR A 82 -1.61 8.12 -12.77
CA THR A 82 -2.20 7.81 -14.08
C THR A 82 -2.43 6.32 -14.26
N ASP A 83 -1.59 5.49 -13.62
CA ASP A 83 -1.74 4.05 -13.67
C ASP A 83 -0.97 3.48 -12.49
N SER A 84 -1.23 2.24 -12.16
CA SER A 84 -0.61 1.64 -10.99
C SER A 84 -0.36 0.16 -11.21
N GLU A 85 0.60 -0.36 -10.46
CA GLU A 85 0.98 -1.76 -10.47
C GLU A 85 1.25 -2.20 -9.04
N VAL A 86 0.81 -3.40 -8.71
CA VAL A 86 1.10 -4.00 -7.40
C VAL A 86 2.07 -5.15 -7.61
N LYS A 87 3.20 -5.08 -6.93
CA LYS A 87 4.20 -6.14 -6.96
C LYS A 87 4.23 -6.85 -5.62
N LEU A 88 3.97 -8.14 -5.64
CA LEU A 88 4.06 -8.94 -4.42
C LEU A 88 5.50 -9.33 -4.17
N VAL A 89 5.94 -9.10 -2.94
CA VAL A 89 7.29 -9.48 -2.52
C VAL A 89 7.15 -10.35 -1.28
N TRP A 90 8.00 -11.35 -1.16
CA TRP A 90 7.92 -12.32 -0.07
C TRP A 90 9.10 -12.24 0.87
N TYR A 91 10.00 -11.33 0.61
CA TYR A 91 11.17 -11.13 1.44
C TYR A 91 11.37 -9.62 1.65
N PRO A 92 11.58 -9.18 2.87
CA PRO A 92 11.56 -9.98 4.11
C PRO A 92 10.15 -10.48 4.40
N ALA A 93 10.08 -11.63 5.07
CA ALA A 93 8.79 -12.22 5.41
C ALA A 93 8.03 -11.32 6.37
N TRP A 94 6.70 -11.28 6.20
CA TRP A 94 5.86 -10.49 7.08
C TRP A 94 5.80 -11.13 8.47
N THR A 95 5.86 -10.27 9.49
CA THR A 95 5.65 -10.70 10.88
C THR A 95 4.79 -9.65 11.57
N THR A 96 4.27 -9.99 12.74
CA THR A 96 3.44 -9.04 13.50
C THR A 96 4.21 -7.80 13.92
N ASP A 97 5.53 -7.88 13.95
CA ASP A 97 6.36 -6.71 14.25
C ASP A 97 6.19 -5.59 13.22
N LYS A 98 5.72 -5.93 12.02
CA LYS A 98 5.52 -4.94 10.97
C LYS A 98 4.21 -4.17 11.13
N MET A 99 3.34 -4.66 11.99
CA MET A 99 2.07 -3.97 12.26
C MET A 99 2.31 -2.69 13.04
N SER A 100 1.48 -1.68 12.78
CA SER A 100 1.46 -0.47 13.59
C SER A 100 0.98 -0.82 15.00
N ARG A 101 1.25 0.08 15.93
CA ARG A 101 0.76 -0.11 17.30
C ARG A 101 -0.77 -0.21 17.34
N TYR A 102 -1.42 0.62 16.53
CA TYR A 102 -2.88 0.59 16.43
C TYR A 102 -3.37 -0.80 16.03
N ALA A 103 -2.76 -1.39 15.00
CA ALA A 103 -3.19 -2.68 14.49
C ALA A 103 -2.98 -3.78 15.54
N ARG A 104 -1.85 -3.74 16.24
CA ARG A 104 -1.57 -4.74 17.26
C ARG A 104 -2.56 -4.66 18.41
N ILE A 105 -2.89 -3.44 18.80
CA ILE A 105 -3.88 -3.26 19.89
C ILE A 105 -5.26 -3.74 19.43
N ALA A 106 -5.65 -3.37 18.21
CA ALA A 106 -6.97 -3.74 17.70
C ALA A 106 -7.15 -5.24 17.58
N LEU A 107 -6.06 -5.97 17.29
CA LEU A 107 -6.11 -7.42 17.15
C LEU A 107 -5.75 -8.16 18.44
N GLY A 108 -5.42 -7.44 19.50
CA GLY A 108 -5.06 -8.06 20.77
C GLY A 108 -3.65 -8.64 20.80
N ILE A 109 -2.78 -8.18 19.92
CA ILE A 109 -1.40 -8.64 19.84
C ILE A 109 -0.51 -7.65 20.58
N ARG A 110 0.45 -8.16 21.33
CA ARG A 110 1.37 -7.30 22.09
C ARG A 110 2.74 -7.20 21.47
#